data_9a29d61661b34b4eeed082625686458d
#
_entry.id   9a29d61661b34b4eeed082625686458d
#
_cell.length_a   1.000
_cell.length_b   1.000
_cell.length_c   1.000
_cell.angle_alpha   90.00
_cell.angle_beta   90.00
_cell.angle_gamma   90.00
#
_symmetry.space_group_name_H-M   'P 1'
#
loop_
_entity.id
_entity.type
_entity.pdbx_description
1 polymer ?
#
loop_
_entity_poly.entity_id
_entity_poly.type
_entity_poly.pdbx_seq_one_letter_code
_entity_poly.pdbx_strand_id
1 'polypeptide(L)'
;MIVINQIKAEVDRENFNDARRTDAIIKKDIARKLKLKSVSDVPEYKIIKKSLDARKKPKLFYIYSVLADIKMPSKADRKFVSEYNEEKYTFPYSSGNGSASYRPVIVGFGPGGMFSALLLARAGFKPIVLERGRDADSRSRDVECYWNGGELK
;
A
#
# COMPACT_ATOMS: atom_id res chain seq x y z
N MET A 1 9.66 -5.02 17.26
CA MET A 1 8.31 -4.74 16.68
C MET A 1 7.74 -6.00 16.07
N ILE A 2 6.42 -6.16 16.13
CA ILE A 2 5.69 -7.29 15.50
C ILE A 2 4.55 -6.76 14.64
N VAL A 3 4.20 -7.53 13.61
CA VAL A 3 3.00 -7.31 12.81
C VAL A 3 1.95 -8.34 13.17
N ILE A 4 0.72 -7.87 13.39
CA ILE A 4 -0.44 -8.71 13.65
C ILE A 4 -1.40 -8.57 12.48
N ASN A 5 -1.61 -9.66 11.76
CA ASN A 5 -2.37 -9.68 10.51
C ASN A 5 -3.77 -10.28 10.68
N GLN A 6 -4.61 -10.09 9.67
CA GLN A 6 -5.94 -10.69 9.57
C GLN A 6 -6.88 -10.35 10.74
N ILE A 7 -6.78 -9.14 11.26
CA ILE A 7 -7.73 -8.62 12.25
C ILE A 7 -9.02 -8.27 11.51
N LYS A 8 -10.12 -8.94 11.86
CA LYS A 8 -11.36 -8.87 11.11
C LYS A 8 -12.44 -8.12 11.89
N ALA A 9 -12.97 -7.05 11.28
CA ALA A 9 -14.10 -6.30 11.81
C ALA A 9 -15.26 -6.32 10.79
N GLU A 10 -16.44 -6.76 11.22
CA GLU A 10 -17.64 -6.72 10.37
C GLU A 10 -18.04 -5.25 10.16
N VAL A 11 -18.36 -4.92 8.90
CA VAL A 11 -18.83 -3.58 8.51
C VAL A 11 -20.33 -3.59 8.58
N ASP A 12 -20.91 -2.89 9.55
CA ASP A 12 -22.32 -2.59 9.61
C ASP A 12 -22.56 -1.08 9.45
N ARG A 13 -23.83 -0.68 9.33
CA ARG A 13 -24.20 0.73 9.15
C ARG A 13 -23.79 1.59 10.36
N GLU A 14 -23.75 1.01 11.55
CA GLU A 14 -23.40 1.68 12.79
C GLU A 14 -21.89 1.84 12.99
N ASN A 15 -21.09 0.91 12.40
CA ASN A 15 -19.63 0.87 12.54
C ASN A 15 -18.87 1.60 11.45
N PHE A 16 -19.54 2.02 10.38
CA PHE A 16 -18.85 2.44 9.15
C PHE A 16 -17.83 3.56 9.40
N ASN A 17 -18.05 4.42 10.39
CA ASN A 17 -17.16 5.52 10.77
C ASN A 17 -16.89 5.63 12.28
N ASP A 18 -17.24 4.63 13.10
CA ASP A 18 -16.95 4.68 14.53
C ASP A 18 -15.54 4.16 14.84
N ALA A 19 -14.63 5.12 15.02
CA ALA A 19 -13.23 4.83 15.36
C ALA A 19 -13.10 4.13 16.71
N ARG A 20 -13.93 4.46 17.72
CA ARG A 20 -13.84 3.87 19.07
C ARG A 20 -14.27 2.40 19.05
N ARG A 21 -15.36 2.11 18.35
CA ARG A 21 -15.86 0.73 18.19
C ARG A 21 -14.88 -0.12 17.39
N THR A 22 -14.30 0.45 16.33
CA THR A 22 -13.26 -0.21 15.53
C THR A 22 -12.03 -0.53 16.40
N ASP A 23 -11.55 0.41 17.21
CA ASP A 23 -10.41 0.23 18.11
C ASP A 23 -10.68 -0.91 19.12
N ALA A 24 -11.86 -0.95 19.72
CA ALA A 24 -12.25 -2.01 20.64
C ALA A 24 -12.24 -3.41 19.98
N ILE A 25 -12.72 -3.54 18.74
CA ILE A 25 -12.68 -4.79 17.98
C ILE A 25 -11.23 -5.18 17.69
N ILE A 26 -10.41 -4.23 17.25
CA ILE A 26 -8.99 -4.47 16.97
C ILE A 26 -8.26 -4.93 18.23
N LYS A 27 -8.41 -4.23 19.35
CA LYS A 27 -7.78 -4.59 20.63
C LYS A 27 -8.19 -5.99 21.11
N LYS A 28 -9.48 -6.34 20.99
CA LYS A 28 -9.96 -7.69 21.35
C LYS A 28 -9.29 -8.78 20.51
N ASP A 29 -9.14 -8.57 19.23
CA ASP A 29 -8.51 -9.56 18.34
C ASP A 29 -6.98 -9.63 18.53
N ILE A 30 -6.32 -8.51 18.82
CA ILE A 30 -4.91 -8.47 19.22
C ILE A 30 -4.69 -9.30 20.49
N ALA A 31 -5.48 -9.04 21.54
CA ALA A 31 -5.37 -9.78 22.80
C ALA A 31 -5.50 -11.28 22.58
N ARG A 32 -6.47 -11.69 21.75
CA ARG A 32 -6.68 -13.11 21.39
C ARG A 32 -5.46 -13.71 20.66
N LYS A 33 -4.92 -13.03 19.66
CA LYS A 33 -3.81 -13.53 18.83
C LYS A 33 -2.47 -13.55 19.60
N LEU A 34 -2.28 -12.59 20.48
CA LEU A 34 -1.11 -12.55 21.37
C LEU A 34 -1.28 -13.40 22.62
N LYS A 35 -2.48 -13.97 22.85
CA LYS A 35 -2.85 -14.74 24.06
C LYS A 35 -2.58 -13.97 25.36
N LEU A 36 -2.96 -12.68 25.36
CA LEU A 36 -2.90 -11.82 26.52
C LEU A 36 -3.99 -12.17 27.53
N LYS A 37 -3.76 -11.85 28.81
CA LYS A 37 -4.72 -12.11 29.89
C LYS A 37 -5.92 -11.16 29.83
N SER A 38 -5.70 -9.92 29.42
CA SER A 38 -6.73 -8.88 29.34
C SER A 38 -6.55 -8.05 28.06
N VAL A 39 -7.64 -7.41 27.62
CA VAL A 39 -7.61 -6.41 26.56
C VAL A 39 -6.86 -5.14 26.98
N SER A 40 -6.82 -4.86 28.30
CA SER A 40 -6.01 -3.76 28.84
C SER A 40 -4.51 -3.96 28.68
N ASP A 41 -4.06 -5.21 28.48
CA ASP A 41 -2.64 -5.54 28.28
C ASP A 41 -2.21 -5.37 26.81
N VAL A 42 -3.11 -4.96 25.93
CA VAL A 42 -2.80 -4.71 24.52
C VAL A 42 -1.87 -3.51 24.41
N PRO A 43 -0.69 -3.66 23.80
CA PRO A 43 0.24 -2.56 23.62
C PRO A 43 -0.32 -1.50 22.65
N GLU A 44 0.31 -0.34 22.66
CA GLU A 44 0.06 0.65 21.62
C GLU A 44 0.36 0.05 20.25
N TYR A 45 -0.47 0.36 19.27
CA TYR A 45 -0.33 -0.16 17.93
C TYR A 45 -0.68 0.90 16.87
N LYS A 46 -0.12 0.70 15.70
CA LYS A 46 -0.43 1.51 14.50
C LYS A 46 -1.07 0.62 13.43
N ILE A 47 -2.16 1.08 12.84
CA ILE A 47 -2.74 0.41 11.66
C ILE A 47 -1.84 0.69 10.46
N ILE A 48 -1.28 -0.38 9.87
CA ILE A 48 -0.40 -0.31 8.69
C ILE A 48 -1.10 -0.74 7.41
N LYS A 49 -2.22 -1.48 7.53
CA LYS A 49 -3.03 -1.89 6.39
C LYS A 49 -4.50 -1.99 6.77
N LYS A 50 -5.36 -1.49 5.90
CA LYS A 50 -6.82 -1.67 5.93
C LYS A 50 -7.28 -2.10 4.55
N SER A 51 -8.03 -3.19 4.45
CA SER A 51 -8.61 -3.67 3.20
C SER A 51 -10.05 -4.12 3.41
N LEU A 52 -10.86 -4.07 2.36
CA LEU A 52 -12.25 -4.53 2.39
C LEU A 52 -12.32 -5.97 1.86
N ASP A 53 -12.92 -6.86 2.65
CA ASP A 53 -13.27 -8.22 2.22
C ASP A 53 -14.78 -8.30 1.94
N ALA A 54 -15.14 -8.34 0.66
CA ALA A 54 -16.52 -8.41 0.17
C ALA A 54 -16.87 -9.79 -0.43
N ARG A 55 -16.04 -10.82 -0.18
CA ARG A 55 -16.22 -12.16 -0.78
C ARG A 55 -17.44 -12.91 -0.24
N LYS A 56 -17.92 -12.55 0.95
CA LYS A 56 -19.05 -13.23 1.62
C LYS A 56 -20.26 -12.31 1.74
N LYS A 57 -20.78 -11.83 0.60
CA LYS A 57 -22.00 -11.00 0.58
C LYS A 57 -23.18 -11.73 1.25
N PRO A 58 -24.08 -11.04 1.95
CA PRO A 58 -24.14 -9.57 2.13
C PRO A 58 -23.19 -9.00 3.18
N LYS A 59 -22.45 -9.84 3.92
CA LYS A 59 -21.53 -9.40 4.97
C LYS A 59 -20.23 -8.85 4.38
N LEU A 60 -19.86 -7.66 4.80
CA LEU A 60 -18.62 -7.01 4.47
C LEU A 60 -17.71 -6.96 5.70
N PHE A 61 -16.40 -7.06 5.50
CA PHE A 61 -15.44 -7.01 6.59
C PHE A 61 -14.28 -6.10 6.25
N TYR A 62 -13.87 -5.28 7.19
CA TYR A 62 -12.53 -4.69 7.14
C TYR A 62 -11.52 -5.68 7.71
N ILE A 63 -10.43 -5.85 6.99
CA ILE A 63 -9.27 -6.65 7.41
C ILE A 63 -8.13 -5.68 7.71
N TYR A 64 -7.66 -5.68 8.94
CA TYR A 64 -6.57 -4.83 9.38
C TYR A 64 -5.29 -5.64 9.57
N SER A 65 -4.14 -4.98 9.31
CA SER A 65 -2.84 -5.36 9.84
C SER A 65 -2.33 -4.21 10.70
N VAL A 66 -1.78 -4.55 11.86
CA VAL A 66 -1.28 -3.57 12.81
C VAL A 66 0.16 -3.87 13.19
N LEU A 67 0.91 -2.82 13.47
CA LEU A 67 2.28 -2.85 13.97
C LEU A 67 2.25 -2.51 15.45
N ALA A 68 2.88 -3.34 16.28
CA ALA A 68 3.03 -3.09 17.71
C ALA A 68 4.50 -3.13 18.10
N ASP A 69 4.91 -2.20 18.97
CA ASP A 69 6.31 -2.12 19.44
C ASP A 69 6.53 -2.96 20.68
N ILE A 70 6.45 -4.27 20.49
CA ILE A 70 6.78 -5.25 21.54
C ILE A 70 7.63 -6.37 20.96
N LYS A 71 8.30 -7.10 21.84
CA LYS A 71 8.93 -8.39 21.48
C LYS A 71 7.87 -9.44 21.23
N MET A 72 8.17 -10.39 20.35
CA MET A 72 7.29 -11.49 20.02
C MET A 72 6.97 -12.32 21.27
N PRO A 73 5.70 -12.39 21.72
CA PRO A 73 5.34 -13.24 22.84
C PRO A 73 5.49 -14.73 22.48
N SER A 74 6.00 -15.54 23.41
CA SER A 74 6.23 -16.98 23.18
C SER A 74 4.96 -17.75 22.82
N LYS A 75 3.81 -17.31 23.35
CA LYS A 75 2.49 -17.94 23.13
C LYS A 75 1.71 -17.34 21.96
N ALA A 76 2.26 -16.34 21.26
CA ALA A 76 1.57 -15.68 20.13
C ALA A 76 1.23 -16.68 19.01
N ASP A 77 0.09 -16.48 18.39
CA ASP A 77 -0.33 -17.29 17.24
C ASP A 77 0.49 -16.91 15.99
N ARG A 78 1.51 -17.73 15.71
CA ARG A 78 2.46 -17.54 14.62
C ARG A 78 1.82 -17.53 13.20
N LYS A 79 0.58 -17.99 13.10
CA LYS A 79 -0.18 -17.90 11.84
C LYS A 79 -0.54 -16.45 11.50
N PHE A 80 -0.74 -15.60 12.51
CA PHE A 80 -1.19 -14.23 12.36
C PHE A 80 -0.20 -13.19 12.84
N VAL A 81 0.81 -13.60 13.59
CA VAL A 81 1.79 -12.71 14.20
C VAL A 81 3.19 -13.05 13.69
N SER A 82 3.86 -12.06 13.16
CA SER A 82 5.23 -12.16 12.64
C SER A 82 6.11 -11.02 13.17
N GLU A 83 7.42 -11.22 13.14
CA GLU A 83 8.36 -10.13 13.38
C GLU A 83 8.28 -9.12 12.23
N TYR A 84 8.39 -7.84 12.58
CA TYR A 84 8.42 -6.76 11.61
C TYR A 84 9.86 -6.55 11.15
N ASN A 85 10.09 -6.80 9.89
CA ASN A 85 11.31 -6.40 9.20
C ASN A 85 10.97 -5.24 8.26
N GLU A 86 11.56 -4.08 8.51
CA GLU A 86 11.43 -2.96 7.58
C GLU A 86 12.22 -3.26 6.32
N GLU A 87 11.51 -3.62 5.25
CA GLU A 87 12.10 -3.72 3.93
C GLU A 87 12.42 -2.32 3.42
N LYS A 88 13.68 -1.91 3.53
CA LYS A 88 14.15 -0.68 2.90
C LYS A 88 14.40 -0.98 1.43
N TYR A 89 13.69 -0.23 0.57
CA TYR A 89 14.01 -0.29 -0.86
C TYR A 89 15.45 0.17 -1.08
N THR A 90 16.27 -0.72 -1.58
CA THR A 90 17.62 -0.41 -2.06
C THR A 90 17.62 -0.39 -3.58
N PHE A 91 18.07 0.73 -4.13
CA PHE A 91 18.19 0.83 -5.58
C PHE A 91 19.25 -0.16 -6.09
N PRO A 92 18.91 -1.08 -7.01
CA PRO A 92 19.79 -2.20 -7.35
C PRO A 92 21.03 -1.81 -8.16
N TYR A 93 21.11 -0.57 -8.62
CA TYR A 93 22.22 -0.08 -9.43
C TYR A 93 22.96 1.04 -8.72
N SER A 94 24.29 0.93 -8.66
CA SER A 94 25.14 2.06 -8.24
C SER A 94 25.18 3.10 -9.34
N SER A 95 25.00 4.36 -8.97
CA SER A 95 25.13 5.48 -9.90
C SER A 95 26.53 5.48 -10.54
N GLY A 96 26.59 5.47 -11.86
CA GLY A 96 27.82 5.59 -12.63
C GLY A 96 28.20 4.42 -13.54
N ASN A 97 27.60 3.24 -13.40
CA ASN A 97 27.93 2.07 -14.22
C ASN A 97 26.95 1.79 -15.36
N GLY A 98 26.09 2.74 -15.73
CA GLY A 98 25.19 2.63 -16.87
C GLY A 98 25.90 2.71 -18.22
N SER A 99 26.98 1.95 -18.40
CA SER A 99 27.67 1.79 -19.67
C SER A 99 26.99 0.72 -20.53
N ALA A 100 25.72 0.97 -20.88
CA ALA A 100 25.10 0.18 -21.93
C ALA A 100 25.52 0.77 -23.28
N SER A 101 25.92 -0.11 -24.22
CA SER A 101 26.24 0.28 -25.61
C SER A 101 25.07 0.93 -26.34
N TYR A 102 23.85 0.70 -25.83
CA TYR A 102 22.60 1.24 -26.38
C TYR A 102 21.78 1.92 -25.31
N ARG A 103 21.08 2.99 -25.69
CA ARG A 103 20.13 3.68 -24.82
C ARG A 103 18.85 2.84 -24.65
N PRO A 104 18.38 2.59 -23.43
CA PRO A 104 17.10 1.93 -23.20
C PRO A 104 15.97 2.71 -23.82
N VAL A 105 15.01 2.01 -24.45
CA VAL A 105 13.79 2.62 -25.01
C VAL A 105 12.61 2.20 -24.16
N ILE A 106 11.82 3.19 -23.72
CA ILE A 106 10.60 3.02 -22.94
C ILE A 106 9.43 3.42 -23.82
N VAL A 107 8.49 2.52 -24.01
CA VAL A 107 7.30 2.79 -24.82
C VAL A 107 6.12 3.09 -23.89
N GLY A 108 5.61 4.30 -23.97
CA GLY A 108 4.56 4.84 -23.12
C GLY A 108 5.10 5.60 -21.90
N PHE A 109 4.46 6.75 -21.57
CA PHE A 109 4.81 7.59 -20.44
C PHE A 109 3.72 7.62 -19.36
N GLY A 110 3.00 6.49 -19.20
CA GLY A 110 2.14 6.25 -18.04
C GLY A 110 2.97 6.03 -16.76
N PRO A 111 2.34 5.74 -15.61
CA PRO A 111 3.03 5.60 -14.32
C PRO A 111 4.23 4.64 -14.37
N GLY A 112 4.09 3.47 -15.01
CA GLY A 112 5.18 2.51 -15.17
C GLY A 112 6.33 3.07 -16.01
N GLY A 113 6.03 3.74 -17.13
CA GLY A 113 7.03 4.37 -18.00
C GLY A 113 7.78 5.51 -17.32
N MET A 114 7.07 6.35 -16.55
CA MET A 114 7.67 7.44 -15.78
C MET A 114 8.67 6.92 -14.73
N PHE A 115 8.27 5.92 -13.93
CA PHE A 115 9.16 5.35 -12.93
C PHE A 115 10.32 4.59 -13.55
N SER A 116 10.10 3.86 -14.65
CA SER A 116 11.19 3.19 -15.38
C SER A 116 12.20 4.20 -15.91
N ALA A 117 11.74 5.30 -16.52
CA ALA A 117 12.59 6.38 -17.00
C ALA A 117 13.41 7.02 -15.86
N LEU A 118 12.76 7.31 -14.74
CA LEU A 118 13.41 7.87 -13.56
C LEU A 118 14.51 6.95 -13.02
N LEU A 119 14.18 5.67 -12.84
CA LEU A 119 15.12 4.69 -12.28
C LEU A 119 16.32 4.46 -13.21
N LEU A 120 16.07 4.32 -14.51
CA LEU A 120 17.15 4.17 -15.49
C LEU A 120 18.03 5.43 -15.58
N ALA A 121 17.44 6.62 -15.54
CA ALA A 121 18.19 7.86 -15.52
C ALA A 121 19.05 7.99 -14.25
N ARG A 122 18.51 7.63 -13.08
CA ARG A 122 19.26 7.59 -11.81
C ARG A 122 20.38 6.56 -11.79
N ALA A 123 20.23 5.47 -12.55
CA ALA A 123 21.28 4.46 -12.77
C ALA A 123 22.38 4.92 -13.77
N GLY A 124 22.27 6.12 -14.32
CA GLY A 124 23.25 6.66 -15.29
C GLY A 124 22.96 6.30 -16.75
N PHE A 125 21.90 5.53 -17.03
CA PHE A 125 21.44 5.33 -18.41
C PHE A 125 20.79 6.61 -18.94
N LYS A 126 20.76 6.78 -20.25
CA LYS A 126 20.09 7.89 -20.93
C LYS A 126 18.86 7.35 -21.66
N PRO A 127 17.75 7.01 -20.97
CA PRO A 127 16.62 6.39 -21.61
C PRO A 127 15.98 7.29 -22.67
N ILE A 128 15.41 6.67 -23.70
CA ILE A 128 14.56 7.32 -24.70
C ILE A 128 13.15 6.94 -24.32
N VAL A 129 12.24 7.92 -24.17
CA VAL A 129 10.83 7.68 -23.89
C VAL A 129 10.02 8.03 -25.14
N LEU A 130 9.22 7.08 -25.59
CA LEU A 130 8.29 7.25 -26.70
C LEU A 130 6.88 7.31 -26.13
N GLU A 131 6.21 8.45 -26.29
CA GLU A 131 4.83 8.65 -25.85
C GLU A 131 3.95 8.98 -27.07
N ARG A 132 2.80 8.31 -27.16
CA ARG A 132 1.83 8.52 -28.23
C ARG A 132 0.92 9.71 -27.95
N GLY A 133 0.65 9.98 -26.69
CA GLY A 133 -0.23 11.06 -26.24
C GLY A 133 0.36 12.43 -26.57
N ARG A 134 -0.52 13.42 -26.61
CA ARG A 134 -0.13 14.82 -26.74
C ARG A 134 0.58 15.30 -25.45
N ASP A 135 1.24 16.44 -25.55
CA ASP A 135 1.80 17.14 -24.41
C ASP A 135 0.72 17.46 -23.34
N ALA A 136 1.18 17.72 -22.11
CA ALA A 136 0.30 17.91 -20.96
C ALA A 136 -0.71 19.07 -21.15
N ASP A 137 -0.29 20.17 -21.76
CA ASP A 137 -1.14 21.34 -21.97
C ASP A 137 -2.23 21.05 -22.99
N SER A 138 -1.89 20.40 -24.10
CA SER A 138 -2.86 19.95 -25.11
C SER A 138 -3.85 18.95 -24.51
N ARG A 139 -3.37 18.01 -23.71
CA ARG A 139 -4.22 17.03 -23.04
C ARG A 139 -5.17 17.66 -22.03
N SER A 140 -4.70 18.67 -21.28
CA SER A 140 -5.53 19.41 -20.34
C SER A 140 -6.68 20.13 -21.06
N ARG A 141 -6.41 20.76 -22.19
CA ARG A 141 -7.44 21.40 -23.03
C ARG A 141 -8.46 20.37 -23.58
N ASP A 142 -8.00 19.20 -24.01
CA ASP A 142 -8.89 18.14 -24.51
C ASP A 142 -9.83 17.66 -23.40
N VAL A 143 -9.31 17.47 -22.18
CA VAL A 143 -10.09 17.04 -20.99
C VAL A 143 -11.08 18.13 -20.57
N GLU A 144 -10.67 19.40 -20.54
CA GLU A 144 -11.54 20.52 -20.21
C GLU A 144 -12.68 20.67 -21.23
N CYS A 145 -12.37 20.53 -22.52
CA CYS A 145 -13.37 20.50 -23.58
C CYS A 145 -14.41 19.38 -23.35
N TYR A 146 -13.96 18.17 -23.04
CA TYR A 146 -14.83 17.03 -22.76
C TYR A 146 -15.74 17.29 -21.54
N TRP A 147 -15.20 17.83 -20.44
CA TRP A 147 -16.00 18.15 -19.25
C TRP A 147 -17.04 19.24 -19.49
N ASN A 148 -16.81 20.12 -20.44
CA ASN A 148 -17.76 21.15 -20.86
C ASN A 148 -18.75 20.65 -21.95
N GLY A 149 -18.89 19.34 -22.14
CA GLY A 149 -19.85 18.73 -23.06
C GLY A 149 -19.37 18.55 -24.50
N GLY A 150 -18.08 18.75 -24.77
CA GLY A 150 -17.45 18.44 -26.06
C GLY A 150 -17.09 16.96 -26.21
N GLU A 151 -16.53 16.58 -27.35
CA GLU A 151 -16.05 15.24 -27.61
C GLU A 151 -14.63 15.02 -27.06
N LEU A 152 -14.35 13.83 -26.56
CA LEU A 152 -13.00 13.42 -26.19
C LEU A 152 -12.21 13.07 -27.47
N LYS A 153 -11.13 13.82 -27.72
CA LYS A 153 -10.22 13.63 -28.84
C LYS A 153 -9.01 12.77 -28.49
#